data_d237d8745ff12a496f4f042c9cae8f50
#
_entry.id   d237d8745ff12a496f4f042c9cae8f50
#
_cell.length_a   1.000
_cell.length_b   1.000
_cell.length_c   1.000
_cell.angle_alpha   90.00
_cell.angle_beta   90.00
_cell.angle_gamma   90.00
#
_symmetry.space_group_name_H-M   'P 1'
#
loop_
_entity.id
_entity.type
_entity.pdbx_description
1 polymer ?
#
loop_
_entity_poly.entity_id
_entity_poly.type
_entity_poly.pdbx_seq_one_letter_code
_entity_poly.pdbx_strand_id
1 'polypeptide(L)'
;MIIFGNRAHYSAIGGVENSIRSLLKVVSDRQSRAIMVCREPIANESLDVASMDLPSGIELMTFKDEYSTHPLLRLPYLPGGGKSLPPLYSELFAQYPDAPVVVRHHMHVLAAHRAGFRDVRYLVPSVSINQLRAEQMEGPILRRLSLFIHMAVDGWLQVRAFKLAKLYVFSVSMEEQVRQRLPRLRQNVPINKVLPGIDLTRFKPATEQERSLLRQRLNLPTEDKLILFVGRFVQAKGLQYLLSSMASMPIDYKLILVGEGEFELAMRTQVKSLSLDDRVIFAGSTSRPEDYYRACDSFVMSSTYEPLGQTILEAAACGLRVAAFRAQAGVDTATQELGLDEMIHYADNLTAASLRQAITLSLEASVTTELAESDQLFRSSFSWETLLATLIE
;
A
#
# COMPACT_ATOMS: atom_id res chain seq x y z
N MET A 1 0.54 -26.82 -2.33
CA MET A 1 1.37 -26.02 -1.39
C MET A 1 1.84 -24.76 -2.11
N ILE A 2 1.71 -23.58 -1.52
CA ILE A 2 2.19 -22.30 -2.06
C ILE A 2 3.14 -21.69 -1.02
N ILE A 3 4.24 -21.07 -1.45
CA ILE A 3 5.18 -20.39 -0.56
C ILE A 3 5.06 -18.88 -0.78
N PHE A 4 4.73 -18.14 0.28
CA PHE A 4 4.72 -16.68 0.26
C PHE A 4 5.94 -16.13 0.98
N GLY A 5 6.48 -15.00 0.48
CA GLY A 5 7.65 -14.38 1.09
C GLY A 5 7.54 -12.85 1.15
N ASN A 6 7.75 -12.28 2.35
CA ASN A 6 7.85 -10.84 2.57
C ASN A 6 8.91 -10.52 3.62
N ARG A 7 9.52 -9.35 3.51
CA ARG A 7 10.52 -8.92 4.49
C ARG A 7 9.90 -8.58 5.83
N ALA A 8 8.81 -7.80 5.85
CA ALA A 8 8.16 -7.42 7.10
C ALA A 8 7.45 -8.62 7.76
N HIS A 9 7.26 -8.54 9.08
CA HIS A 9 6.50 -9.54 9.82
C HIS A 9 5.07 -9.65 9.27
N TYR A 10 4.48 -10.84 9.38
CA TYR A 10 3.12 -11.12 8.90
C TYR A 10 2.06 -10.15 9.48
N SER A 11 2.19 -9.82 10.77
CA SER A 11 1.26 -8.92 11.48
C SER A 11 1.64 -7.44 11.38
N ALA A 12 2.68 -7.05 10.63
CA ALA A 12 3.03 -5.64 10.46
C ALA A 12 1.92 -4.87 9.74
N ILE A 13 1.73 -3.60 10.11
CA ILE A 13 0.72 -2.73 9.51
C ILE A 13 1.30 -2.09 8.24
N GLY A 14 0.69 -2.37 7.10
CA GLY A 14 1.08 -1.81 5.80
C GLY A 14 0.28 -2.39 4.63
N GLY A 15 0.27 -1.69 3.51
CA GLY A 15 -0.47 -2.13 2.31
C GLY A 15 0.07 -3.42 1.69
N VAL A 16 1.39 -3.64 1.77
CA VAL A 16 2.03 -4.88 1.30
C VAL A 16 1.61 -6.06 2.17
N GLU A 17 1.66 -5.89 3.48
CA GLU A 17 1.31 -6.88 4.49
C GLU A 17 -0.19 -7.22 4.42
N ASN A 18 -1.04 -6.21 4.31
CA ASN A 18 -2.48 -6.40 4.11
C ASN A 18 -2.78 -7.24 2.86
N SER A 19 -2.11 -6.96 1.74
CA SER A 19 -2.30 -7.72 0.50
C SER A 19 -1.88 -9.19 0.64
N ILE A 20 -0.81 -9.48 1.37
CA ILE A 20 -0.38 -10.86 1.64
C ILE A 20 -1.38 -11.56 2.54
N ARG A 21 -1.83 -10.93 3.63
CA ARG A 21 -2.84 -11.49 4.52
C ARG A 21 -4.13 -11.85 3.78
N SER A 22 -4.56 -10.97 2.87
CA SER A 22 -5.75 -11.23 2.05
C SER A 22 -5.54 -12.42 1.10
N LEU A 23 -4.38 -12.54 0.47
CA LEU A 23 -4.06 -13.72 -0.36
C LEU A 23 -4.00 -15.00 0.46
N LEU A 24 -3.42 -14.98 1.65
CA LEU A 24 -3.37 -16.13 2.56
C LEU A 24 -4.76 -16.53 3.06
N LYS A 25 -5.65 -15.56 3.30
CA LYS A 25 -7.06 -15.82 3.61
C LYS A 25 -7.74 -16.55 2.47
N VAL A 26 -7.56 -16.13 1.22
CA VAL A 26 -8.11 -16.84 0.05
C VAL A 26 -7.58 -18.28 -0.03
N VAL A 27 -6.29 -18.51 0.24
CA VAL A 27 -5.71 -19.86 0.27
C VAL A 27 -6.40 -20.72 1.34
N SER A 28 -6.63 -20.15 2.52
CA SER A 28 -7.33 -20.82 3.63
C SER A 28 -8.79 -21.13 3.27
N ASP A 29 -9.52 -20.17 2.70
CA ASP A 29 -10.92 -20.31 2.30
C ASP A 29 -11.10 -21.41 1.21
N ARG A 30 -10.09 -21.59 0.36
CA ARG A 30 -10.00 -22.71 -0.63
C ARG A 30 -9.55 -24.02 -0.01
N GLN A 31 -9.40 -24.12 1.30
CA GLN A 31 -8.87 -25.29 2.03
C GLN A 31 -7.50 -25.76 1.49
N SER A 32 -6.73 -24.83 0.93
CA SER A 32 -5.38 -25.07 0.42
C SER A 32 -4.35 -24.77 1.51
N ARG A 33 -3.10 -25.18 1.28
CA ARG A 33 -2.02 -24.97 2.27
C ARG A 33 -0.98 -23.99 1.72
N ALA A 34 -0.49 -23.11 2.59
CA ALA A 34 0.63 -22.25 2.27
C ALA A 34 1.61 -22.11 3.43
N ILE A 35 2.84 -21.71 3.09
CA ILE A 35 3.87 -21.33 4.05
C ILE A 35 4.18 -19.85 3.84
N MET A 36 4.08 -19.07 4.91
CA MET A 36 4.47 -17.66 4.93
C MET A 36 5.85 -17.51 5.53
N VAL A 37 6.82 -17.05 4.72
CA VAL A 37 8.17 -16.74 5.16
C VAL A 37 8.31 -15.23 5.37
N CYS A 38 8.57 -14.81 6.61
CA CYS A 38 8.76 -13.40 6.95
C CYS A 38 9.80 -13.25 8.06
N ARG A 39 10.29 -12.01 8.31
CA ARG A 39 11.18 -11.81 9.45
C ARG A 39 10.45 -11.89 10.79
N GLU A 40 11.21 -12.15 11.86
CA GLU A 40 10.70 -11.96 13.21
C GLU A 40 10.30 -10.49 13.45
N PRO A 41 9.30 -10.23 14.32
CA PRO A 41 8.94 -8.86 14.68
C PRO A 41 10.12 -8.16 15.36
N ILE A 42 10.29 -6.87 15.08
CA ILE A 42 11.29 -6.03 15.77
C ILE A 42 10.66 -5.22 16.88
N ALA A 43 11.46 -4.88 17.90
CA ALA A 43 11.01 -3.99 18.96
C ALA A 43 10.49 -2.66 18.36
N ASN A 44 9.35 -2.19 18.85
CA ASN A 44 8.63 -0.99 18.41
C ASN A 44 8.02 -1.07 16.98
N GLU A 45 7.85 -2.25 16.41
CA GLU A 45 7.07 -2.42 15.18
C GLU A 45 5.57 -2.35 15.50
N SER A 46 4.83 -1.52 14.75
CA SER A 46 3.36 -1.49 14.86
C SER A 46 2.79 -2.78 14.27
N LEU A 47 2.25 -3.62 15.13
CA LEU A 47 1.66 -4.91 14.75
C LEU A 47 0.13 -4.84 14.87
N ASP A 48 -0.56 -5.44 13.93
CA ASP A 48 -1.99 -5.68 14.02
C ASP A 48 -2.26 -6.92 14.89
N VAL A 49 -2.64 -6.70 16.14
CA VAL A 49 -2.90 -7.77 17.11
C VAL A 49 -4.02 -8.71 16.63
N ALA A 50 -5.02 -8.18 15.93
CA ALA A 50 -6.13 -8.98 15.40
C ALA A 50 -5.70 -9.95 14.28
N SER A 51 -4.54 -9.71 13.65
CA SER A 51 -3.98 -10.57 12.59
C SER A 51 -2.89 -11.52 13.08
N MET A 52 -2.66 -11.64 14.40
CA MET A 52 -1.66 -12.58 14.92
C MET A 52 -2.06 -14.04 14.74
N ASP A 53 -3.36 -14.32 14.71
CA ASP A 53 -3.88 -15.66 14.42
C ASP A 53 -3.78 -15.95 12.92
N LEU A 54 -3.06 -16.99 12.58
CA LEU A 54 -2.91 -17.43 11.19
C LEU A 54 -4.20 -18.11 10.71
N PRO A 55 -4.61 -17.86 9.45
CA PRO A 55 -5.69 -18.60 8.83
C PRO A 55 -5.40 -20.11 8.80
N SER A 56 -6.45 -20.92 8.80
CA SER A 56 -6.32 -22.39 8.74
C SER A 56 -5.50 -22.84 7.51
N GLY A 57 -4.63 -23.81 7.69
CA GLY A 57 -3.77 -24.33 6.61
C GLY A 57 -2.56 -23.46 6.28
N ILE A 58 -2.33 -22.37 6.99
CA ILE A 58 -1.17 -21.49 6.82
C ILE A 58 -0.14 -21.77 7.91
N GLU A 59 1.10 -21.98 7.50
CA GLU A 59 2.26 -22.14 8.38
C GLU A 59 3.15 -20.90 8.31
N LEU A 60 3.65 -20.43 9.46
CA LEU A 60 4.55 -19.29 9.56
C LEU A 60 5.98 -19.76 9.78
N MET A 61 6.89 -19.38 8.91
CA MET A 61 8.33 -19.55 9.10
C MET A 61 9.00 -18.18 9.20
N THR A 62 9.74 -17.95 10.28
CA THR A 62 10.37 -16.66 10.52
C THR A 62 11.90 -16.74 10.41
N PHE A 63 12.51 -15.64 9.99
CA PHE A 63 13.95 -15.47 9.96
C PHE A 63 14.37 -14.20 10.70
N LYS A 64 15.59 -14.21 11.24
CA LYS A 64 16.21 -13.03 11.84
C LYS A 64 16.76 -12.12 10.76
N ASP A 65 16.36 -10.86 10.77
CA ASP A 65 16.92 -9.82 9.89
C ASP A 65 18.25 -9.35 10.52
N GLU A 66 19.33 -10.04 10.21
CA GLU A 66 20.67 -9.69 10.70
C GLU A 66 21.22 -8.52 9.88
N TYR A 67 21.25 -7.35 10.49
CA TYR A 67 21.99 -6.22 9.94
C TYR A 67 23.49 -6.43 10.12
N SER A 68 24.30 -5.98 9.15
CA SER A 68 25.75 -5.88 9.34
C SER A 68 26.05 -5.10 10.62
N THR A 69 26.84 -5.69 11.51
CA THR A 69 27.27 -5.07 12.79
C THR A 69 28.26 -3.93 12.58
N HIS A 70 28.67 -3.63 11.34
CA HIS A 70 29.59 -2.55 11.07
C HIS A 70 28.88 -1.19 11.20
N PRO A 71 29.28 -0.31 12.15
CA PRO A 71 28.56 0.93 12.46
C PRO A 71 28.51 1.92 11.29
N LEU A 72 29.44 1.83 10.32
CA LEU A 72 29.51 2.68 9.13
C LEU A 72 28.79 2.06 7.92
N LEU A 73 28.65 0.75 7.88
CA LEU A 73 28.03 -0.01 6.80
C LEU A 73 26.93 -0.86 7.40
N ARG A 74 25.84 -0.26 7.86
CA ARG A 74 24.59 -0.97 8.10
C ARG A 74 24.01 -1.41 6.74
N LEU A 75 24.82 -2.18 5.99
CA LEU A 75 24.37 -2.80 4.76
C LEU A 75 23.48 -3.98 5.16
N PRO A 76 22.16 -3.89 4.97
CA PRO A 76 21.38 -5.09 4.99
C PRO A 76 21.83 -5.88 3.78
N TYR A 77 22.45 -7.02 4.04
CA TYR A 77 22.71 -8.06 3.07
C TYR A 77 23.81 -7.85 2.03
N LEU A 78 24.90 -8.49 2.26
CA LEU A 78 25.76 -9.01 1.20
C LEU A 78 24.96 -9.98 0.32
N PRO A 79 25.35 -10.16 -0.98
CA PRO A 79 24.61 -11.00 -1.93
C PRO A 79 24.27 -12.38 -1.34
N GLY A 80 22.98 -12.66 -1.17
CA GLY A 80 22.50 -13.92 -0.64
C GLY A 80 21.52 -13.82 0.53
N GLY A 81 21.16 -12.58 0.94
CA GLY A 81 20.25 -12.37 2.07
C GLY A 81 20.83 -12.91 3.37
N GLY A 82 20.64 -12.31 4.52
CA GLY A 82 21.24 -12.68 5.79
C GLY A 82 21.51 -14.19 6.01
N LYS A 83 22.22 -14.54 7.02
CA LYS A 83 22.62 -15.94 7.25
C LYS A 83 21.41 -16.88 7.45
N SER A 84 20.23 -16.33 7.79
CA SER A 84 19.04 -17.11 8.17
C SER A 84 18.02 -17.34 7.04
N LEU A 85 17.88 -16.43 6.05
CA LEU A 85 16.89 -16.59 4.97
C LEU A 85 17.23 -17.71 3.96
N PRO A 86 18.49 -17.83 3.44
CA PRO A 86 18.83 -18.87 2.46
C PRO A 86 18.66 -20.31 2.99
N PRO A 87 19.02 -20.67 4.24
CA PRO A 87 18.77 -22.00 4.78
C PRO A 87 17.29 -22.37 4.79
N LEU A 88 16.40 -21.44 5.17
CA LEU A 88 14.94 -21.67 5.14
C LEU A 88 14.43 -22.05 3.74
N TYR A 89 14.87 -21.32 2.72
CA TYR A 89 14.48 -21.64 1.34
C TYR A 89 15.10 -22.97 0.86
N SER A 90 16.27 -23.35 1.34
CA SER A 90 16.87 -24.66 1.01
C SER A 90 16.09 -25.81 1.64
N GLU A 91 15.62 -25.64 2.88
CA GLU A 91 14.73 -26.58 3.56
C GLU A 91 13.37 -26.70 2.83
N LEU A 92 12.76 -25.56 2.47
CA LEU A 92 11.52 -25.53 1.72
C LEU A 92 11.63 -26.19 0.34
N PHE A 93 12.74 -25.98 -0.36
CA PHE A 93 12.98 -26.62 -1.65
C PHE A 93 13.14 -28.14 -1.53
N ALA A 94 13.80 -28.62 -0.49
CA ALA A 94 13.93 -30.05 -0.23
C ALA A 94 12.58 -30.73 0.03
N GLN A 95 11.63 -30.01 0.66
CA GLN A 95 10.29 -30.52 0.97
C GLN A 95 9.28 -30.31 -0.17
N TYR A 96 9.36 -29.19 -0.89
CA TYR A 96 8.35 -28.74 -1.86
C TYR A 96 9.00 -28.16 -3.13
N PRO A 97 9.77 -28.95 -3.90
CA PRO A 97 10.56 -28.42 -5.04
C PRO A 97 9.72 -27.79 -6.15
N ASP A 98 8.47 -28.24 -6.32
CA ASP A 98 7.56 -27.77 -7.38
C ASP A 98 6.58 -26.70 -6.89
N ALA A 99 6.68 -26.24 -5.62
CA ALA A 99 5.78 -25.23 -5.10
C ALA A 99 6.02 -23.87 -5.77
N PRO A 100 4.98 -23.15 -6.23
CA PRO A 100 5.11 -21.77 -6.68
C PRO A 100 5.50 -20.88 -5.49
N VAL A 101 6.46 -19.98 -5.74
CA VAL A 101 6.97 -19.04 -4.73
C VAL A 101 6.52 -17.64 -5.09
N VAL A 102 5.59 -17.06 -4.32
CA VAL A 102 5.04 -15.71 -4.52
C VAL A 102 5.66 -14.76 -3.50
N VAL A 103 6.38 -13.76 -3.95
CA VAL A 103 7.14 -12.88 -3.04
C VAL A 103 6.89 -11.39 -3.30
N ARG A 104 7.00 -10.59 -2.23
CA ARG A 104 6.87 -9.14 -2.24
C ARG A 104 8.19 -8.41 -1.98
N HIS A 105 9.29 -9.14 -1.81
CA HIS A 105 10.61 -8.53 -1.58
C HIS A 105 11.70 -9.27 -2.36
N HIS A 106 12.59 -8.51 -3.00
CA HIS A 106 13.63 -9.04 -3.88
C HIS A 106 14.60 -10.03 -3.21
N MET A 107 14.82 -9.90 -1.90
CA MET A 107 15.69 -10.83 -1.16
C MET A 107 15.14 -12.26 -1.14
N HIS A 108 13.80 -12.41 -1.06
CA HIS A 108 13.15 -13.71 -1.16
C HIS A 108 13.31 -14.33 -2.54
N VAL A 109 13.27 -13.51 -3.63
CA VAL A 109 13.58 -13.98 -4.99
C VAL A 109 14.99 -14.59 -5.04
N LEU A 110 15.98 -13.86 -4.52
CA LEU A 110 17.36 -14.29 -4.55
C LEU A 110 17.60 -15.57 -3.73
N ALA A 111 16.98 -15.65 -2.54
CA ALA A 111 17.08 -16.82 -1.68
C ALA A 111 16.40 -18.04 -2.29
N ALA A 112 15.17 -17.90 -2.81
CA ALA A 112 14.43 -18.96 -3.46
C ALA A 112 15.18 -19.49 -4.71
N HIS A 113 15.64 -18.60 -5.57
CA HIS A 113 16.38 -18.99 -6.76
C HIS A 113 17.70 -19.71 -6.40
N ARG A 114 18.42 -19.26 -5.37
CA ARG A 114 19.65 -19.90 -4.87
C ARG A 114 19.37 -21.31 -4.32
N ALA A 115 18.21 -21.50 -3.67
CA ALA A 115 17.79 -22.81 -3.15
C ALA A 115 17.42 -23.81 -4.25
N GLY A 116 17.11 -23.36 -5.47
CA GLY A 116 16.76 -24.20 -6.61
C GLY A 116 15.38 -23.93 -7.21
N PHE A 117 14.51 -23.14 -6.57
CA PHE A 117 13.22 -22.79 -7.13
C PHE A 117 13.36 -22.10 -8.49
N ARG A 118 12.54 -22.49 -9.46
CA ARG A 118 12.50 -21.90 -10.82
C ARG A 118 11.23 -21.13 -11.08
N ASP A 119 10.12 -21.46 -10.43
CA ASP A 119 8.86 -20.73 -10.52
C ASP A 119 8.74 -19.74 -9.36
N VAL A 120 9.52 -18.65 -9.47
CA VAL A 120 9.49 -17.54 -8.51
C VAL A 120 8.74 -16.37 -9.13
N ARG A 121 7.69 -15.91 -8.46
CA ARG A 121 6.76 -14.87 -8.90
C ARG A 121 6.91 -13.65 -7.99
N TYR A 122 7.42 -12.56 -8.54
CA TYR A 122 7.71 -11.36 -7.80
C TYR A 122 6.67 -10.28 -8.08
N LEU A 123 5.74 -10.11 -7.16
CA LEU A 123 4.77 -9.02 -7.17
C LEU A 123 5.46 -7.78 -6.56
N VAL A 124 5.95 -6.91 -7.45
CA VAL A 124 6.82 -5.78 -7.11
C VAL A 124 6.06 -4.71 -6.33
N PRO A 125 6.41 -4.41 -5.07
CA PRO A 125 5.71 -3.39 -4.29
C PRO A 125 6.18 -1.97 -4.62
N SER A 126 7.45 -1.83 -5.00
CA SER A 126 8.10 -0.55 -5.31
C SER A 126 9.48 -0.77 -5.90
N VAL A 127 10.05 0.26 -6.52
CA VAL A 127 11.45 0.27 -6.95
C VAL A 127 12.28 1.01 -5.91
N SER A 128 13.22 0.31 -5.24
CA SER A 128 13.93 0.79 -4.04
C SER A 128 14.58 2.16 -4.22
N ILE A 129 15.28 2.39 -5.32
CA ILE A 129 16.01 3.65 -5.54
C ILE A 129 15.06 4.84 -5.75
N ASN A 130 13.82 4.61 -6.22
CA ASN A 130 12.84 5.66 -6.41
C ASN A 130 12.20 6.11 -5.08
N GLN A 131 12.49 5.40 -3.99
CA GLN A 131 12.06 5.76 -2.64
C GLN A 131 13.03 6.70 -1.92
N LEU A 132 14.19 7.02 -2.52
CA LEU A 132 15.11 8.02 -1.99
C LEU A 132 14.45 9.40 -2.00
N ARG A 133 14.28 9.96 -0.82
CA ARG A 133 13.74 11.31 -0.63
C ARG A 133 14.89 12.29 -0.38
N ALA A 134 14.73 13.52 -0.86
CA ALA A 134 15.69 14.60 -0.62
C ALA A 134 15.97 14.80 0.87
N GLU A 135 14.94 14.68 1.73
CA GLU A 135 15.02 14.82 3.18
C GLU A 135 15.89 13.76 3.85
N GLN A 136 15.87 12.52 3.34
CA GLN A 136 16.74 11.45 3.84
C GLN A 136 18.23 11.71 3.53
N MET A 137 18.48 12.61 2.58
CA MET A 137 19.83 13.07 2.23
C MET A 137 20.33 14.23 3.11
N GLU A 138 19.55 14.65 4.10
CA GLU A 138 19.97 15.63 5.11
C GLU A 138 20.79 14.98 6.22
N GLY A 139 21.74 15.73 6.78
CA GLY A 139 22.59 15.28 7.88
C GLY A 139 24.08 15.08 7.50
N PRO A 140 24.87 14.50 8.40
CA PRO A 140 26.32 14.34 8.22
C PRO A 140 26.68 13.58 6.91
N ILE A 141 27.74 14.02 6.25
CA ILE A 141 28.20 13.46 4.96
C ILE A 141 28.36 11.92 5.02
N LEU A 142 28.90 11.39 6.10
CA LEU A 142 29.08 9.95 6.29
C LEU A 142 27.75 9.17 6.29
N ARG A 143 26.69 9.75 6.91
CA ARG A 143 25.35 9.16 6.91
C ARG A 143 24.76 9.16 5.49
N ARG A 144 24.91 10.27 4.76
CA ARG A 144 24.45 10.39 3.36
C ARG A 144 25.16 9.40 2.44
N LEU A 145 26.49 9.25 2.57
CA LEU A 145 27.27 8.29 1.81
C LEU A 145 26.84 6.84 2.14
N SER A 146 26.68 6.52 3.42
CA SER A 146 26.20 5.20 3.86
C SER A 146 24.80 4.88 3.26
N LEU A 147 23.87 5.84 3.30
CA LEU A 147 22.54 5.69 2.72
C LEU A 147 22.61 5.49 1.20
N PHE A 148 23.43 6.27 0.50
CA PHE A 148 23.62 6.14 -0.95
C PHE A 148 24.18 4.76 -1.32
N ILE A 149 25.21 4.28 -0.63
CA ILE A 149 25.79 2.94 -0.85
C ILE A 149 24.74 1.87 -0.59
N HIS A 150 24.00 1.99 0.51
CA HIS A 150 22.91 1.07 0.85
C HIS A 150 21.87 0.98 -0.29
N MET A 151 21.37 2.12 -0.74
CA MET A 151 20.37 2.18 -1.81
C MET A 151 20.91 1.68 -3.16
N ALA A 152 22.20 1.92 -3.45
CA ALA A 152 22.83 1.43 -4.67
C ALA A 152 22.93 -0.10 -4.64
N VAL A 153 23.33 -0.68 -3.50
CA VAL A 153 23.44 -2.14 -3.32
C VAL A 153 22.04 -2.78 -3.36
N ASP A 154 21.07 -2.21 -2.65
CA ASP A 154 19.70 -2.70 -2.62
C ASP A 154 19.08 -2.65 -4.02
N GLY A 155 19.25 -1.53 -4.75
CA GLY A 155 18.81 -1.38 -6.13
C GLY A 155 19.46 -2.39 -7.08
N TRP A 156 20.77 -2.67 -6.91
CA TRP A 156 21.46 -3.69 -7.69
C TRP A 156 20.92 -5.10 -7.41
N LEU A 157 20.68 -5.44 -6.14
CA LEU A 157 20.07 -6.70 -5.75
C LEU A 157 18.64 -6.84 -6.32
N GLN A 158 17.87 -5.77 -6.29
CA GLN A 158 16.51 -5.73 -6.87
C GLN A 158 16.54 -5.96 -8.39
N VAL A 159 17.44 -5.29 -9.13
CA VAL A 159 17.63 -5.52 -10.57
C VAL A 159 18.02 -6.98 -10.86
N ARG A 160 18.84 -7.57 -9.99
CA ARG A 160 19.20 -8.98 -10.12
C ARG A 160 17.97 -9.89 -9.91
N ALA A 161 17.13 -9.58 -8.94
CA ALA A 161 15.87 -10.31 -8.69
C ALA A 161 14.91 -10.20 -9.87
N PHE A 162 14.78 -9.02 -10.51
CA PHE A 162 13.96 -8.84 -11.71
C PHE A 162 14.33 -9.78 -12.87
N LYS A 163 15.57 -10.24 -12.92
CA LYS A 163 16.06 -11.17 -13.97
C LYS A 163 15.79 -12.64 -13.66
N LEU A 164 15.41 -12.95 -12.42
CA LEU A 164 15.33 -14.31 -11.88
C LEU A 164 13.88 -14.74 -11.57
N ALA A 165 12.92 -13.83 -11.70
CA ALA A 165 11.52 -14.07 -11.36
C ALA A 165 10.58 -13.69 -12.50
N LYS A 166 9.39 -14.28 -12.53
CA LYS A 166 8.24 -13.74 -13.27
C LYS A 166 7.78 -12.47 -12.56
N LEU A 167 7.69 -11.35 -13.29
CA LEU A 167 7.40 -10.05 -12.70
C LEU A 167 5.91 -9.72 -12.81
N TYR A 168 5.35 -9.23 -11.71
CA TYR A 168 3.98 -8.75 -11.62
C TYR A 168 3.98 -7.35 -11.01
N VAL A 169 3.17 -6.45 -11.55
CA VAL A 169 3.04 -5.06 -11.09
C VAL A 169 1.57 -4.64 -11.07
N PHE A 170 1.23 -3.66 -10.24
CA PHE A 170 -0.15 -3.17 -10.14
C PHE A 170 -0.48 -2.00 -11.07
N SER A 171 0.54 -1.35 -11.64
CA SER A 171 0.34 -0.15 -12.46
C SER A 171 1.32 -0.06 -13.62
N VAL A 172 0.96 0.72 -14.65
CA VAL A 172 1.83 1.06 -15.78
C VAL A 172 3.04 1.85 -15.29
N SER A 173 2.83 2.81 -14.37
CA SER A 173 3.94 3.54 -13.76
C SER A 173 4.96 2.61 -13.10
N MET A 174 4.51 1.60 -12.36
CA MET A 174 5.40 0.61 -11.76
C MET A 174 6.11 -0.24 -12.83
N GLU A 175 5.43 -0.61 -13.91
CA GLU A 175 6.04 -1.31 -15.04
C GLU A 175 7.16 -0.49 -15.66
N GLU A 176 6.91 0.80 -15.92
CA GLU A 176 7.90 1.72 -16.48
C GLU A 176 9.12 1.88 -15.55
N GLN A 177 8.89 2.05 -14.25
CA GLN A 177 9.95 2.12 -13.26
C GLN A 177 10.82 0.85 -13.24
N VAL A 178 10.23 -0.34 -13.33
CA VAL A 178 10.96 -1.60 -13.44
C VAL A 178 11.74 -1.66 -14.76
N ARG A 179 11.12 -1.32 -15.90
CA ARG A 179 11.77 -1.31 -17.22
C ARG A 179 12.96 -0.37 -17.28
N GLN A 180 12.87 0.82 -16.71
CA GLN A 180 13.97 1.78 -16.63
C GLN A 180 15.19 1.24 -15.88
N ARG A 181 15.01 0.28 -14.98
CA ARG A 181 16.09 -0.36 -14.22
C ARG A 181 16.69 -1.57 -14.92
N LEU A 182 15.97 -2.20 -15.84
CA LEU A 182 16.48 -3.32 -16.60
C LEU A 182 17.52 -2.84 -17.63
N PRO A 183 18.65 -3.55 -17.81
CA PRO A 183 19.58 -3.24 -18.88
C PRO A 183 18.89 -3.25 -20.25
N ARG A 184 19.31 -2.38 -21.18
CA ARG A 184 18.70 -2.24 -22.51
C ARG A 184 18.48 -3.55 -23.25
N LEU A 185 19.40 -4.50 -23.13
CA LEU A 185 19.30 -5.84 -23.72
C LEU A 185 18.24 -6.74 -23.09
N ARG A 186 17.64 -6.35 -21.97
CA ARG A 186 16.62 -7.12 -21.23
C ARG A 186 15.35 -6.32 -20.96
N GLN A 187 15.10 -5.26 -21.70
CA GLN A 187 13.87 -4.46 -21.58
C GLN A 187 12.63 -5.26 -22.04
N ASN A 188 12.82 -6.35 -22.79
CA ASN A 188 11.75 -7.24 -23.26
C ASN A 188 11.38 -8.35 -22.26
N VAL A 189 11.83 -8.31 -21.00
CA VAL A 189 11.34 -9.24 -19.97
C VAL A 189 9.84 -9.04 -19.80
N PRO A 190 9.02 -10.12 -19.86
CA PRO A 190 7.60 -10.02 -19.63
C PRO A 190 7.33 -9.47 -18.22
N ILE A 191 6.52 -8.42 -18.15
CA ILE A 191 6.01 -7.87 -16.90
C ILE A 191 4.49 -7.95 -16.99
N ASN A 192 3.89 -8.67 -16.05
CA ASN A 192 2.45 -8.88 -16.02
C ASN A 192 1.79 -7.79 -15.18
N LYS A 193 0.88 -7.03 -15.78
CA LYS A 193 0.04 -6.11 -15.01
C LYS A 193 -1.13 -6.88 -14.41
N VAL A 194 -1.36 -6.71 -13.11
CA VAL A 194 -2.44 -7.34 -12.35
C VAL A 194 -3.19 -6.28 -11.56
N LEU A 195 -4.45 -6.53 -11.25
CA LEU A 195 -5.24 -5.65 -10.41
C LEU A 195 -5.14 -6.09 -8.94
N PRO A 196 -5.12 -5.14 -7.99
CA PRO A 196 -5.20 -5.47 -6.58
C PRO A 196 -6.59 -5.98 -6.21
N GLY A 197 -6.67 -6.80 -5.16
CA GLY A 197 -7.96 -7.22 -4.62
C GLY A 197 -8.48 -6.26 -3.54
N ILE A 198 -9.77 -6.38 -3.22
CA ILE A 198 -10.45 -5.72 -2.12
C ILE A 198 -11.30 -6.72 -1.33
N ASP A 199 -11.39 -6.58 -0.02
CA ASP A 199 -12.30 -7.37 0.83
C ASP A 199 -13.67 -6.70 0.89
N LEU A 200 -14.58 -7.13 0.02
CA LEU A 200 -15.94 -6.60 -0.10
C LEU A 200 -16.88 -7.04 1.03
N THR A 201 -16.46 -7.96 1.88
CA THR A 201 -17.21 -8.30 3.11
C THR A 201 -16.98 -7.24 4.19
N ARG A 202 -15.80 -6.67 4.19
CA ARG A 202 -15.33 -5.64 5.12
C ARG A 202 -15.64 -4.24 4.61
N PHE A 203 -15.27 -3.94 3.36
CA PHE A 203 -15.51 -2.64 2.71
C PHE A 203 -16.80 -2.72 1.89
N LYS A 204 -17.87 -2.13 2.39
CA LYS A 204 -19.20 -2.08 1.78
C LYS A 204 -19.95 -0.81 2.19
N PRO A 205 -20.90 -0.34 1.38
CA PRO A 205 -21.70 0.82 1.72
C PRO A 205 -22.41 0.67 3.08
N ALA A 206 -22.64 1.78 3.75
CA ALA A 206 -23.46 1.85 4.96
C ALA A 206 -24.85 2.42 4.62
N THR A 207 -25.87 1.91 5.29
CA THR A 207 -27.17 2.57 5.35
C THR A 207 -27.05 3.88 6.14
N GLU A 208 -28.02 4.79 6.01
CA GLU A 208 -28.01 6.06 6.76
C GLU A 208 -28.02 5.84 8.27
N GLN A 209 -28.75 4.81 8.74
CA GLN A 209 -28.76 4.45 10.15
C GLN A 209 -27.39 3.94 10.62
N GLU A 210 -26.75 3.06 9.84
CA GLU A 210 -25.41 2.56 10.16
C GLU A 210 -24.38 3.70 10.16
N ARG A 211 -24.47 4.64 9.20
CA ARG A 211 -23.61 5.82 9.11
C ARG A 211 -23.74 6.68 10.37
N SER A 212 -24.96 6.99 10.78
CA SER A 212 -25.24 7.77 11.99
C SER A 212 -24.68 7.08 13.25
N LEU A 213 -24.88 5.78 13.40
CA LEU A 213 -24.34 5.00 14.51
C LEU A 213 -22.81 4.97 14.50
N LEU A 214 -22.19 4.86 13.31
CA LEU A 214 -20.74 4.90 13.16
C LEU A 214 -20.18 6.26 13.57
N ARG A 215 -20.78 7.37 13.14
CA ARG A 215 -20.38 8.72 13.55
C ARG A 215 -20.41 8.88 15.07
N GLN A 216 -21.49 8.44 15.71
CA GLN A 216 -21.61 8.47 17.18
C GLN A 216 -20.52 7.63 17.86
N ARG A 217 -20.31 6.38 17.41
CA ARG A 217 -19.29 5.48 17.96
C ARG A 217 -17.86 6.00 17.81
N LEU A 218 -17.58 6.68 16.69
CA LEU A 218 -16.28 7.25 16.39
C LEU A 218 -16.11 8.68 16.94
N ASN A 219 -17.10 9.22 17.66
CA ASN A 219 -17.14 10.60 18.14
C ASN A 219 -16.92 11.63 17.02
N LEU A 220 -17.54 11.38 15.85
CA LEU A 220 -17.49 12.28 14.69
C LEU A 220 -18.73 13.17 14.66
N PRO A 221 -18.64 14.39 14.07
CA PRO A 221 -19.80 15.27 13.87
C PRO A 221 -20.90 14.56 13.07
N THR A 222 -22.16 14.72 13.50
CA THR A 222 -23.31 14.07 12.86
C THR A 222 -23.89 14.88 11.70
N GLU A 223 -23.86 16.20 11.81
CA GLU A 223 -24.51 17.13 10.86
C GLU A 223 -23.54 17.68 9.80
N ASP A 224 -22.24 17.62 10.07
CA ASP A 224 -21.21 18.15 9.18
C ASP A 224 -20.93 17.23 7.99
N LYS A 225 -20.41 17.79 6.89
CA LYS A 225 -19.86 17.05 5.76
C LYS A 225 -18.46 16.55 6.10
N LEU A 226 -18.29 15.23 6.11
CA LEU A 226 -17.05 14.58 6.53
C LEU A 226 -16.22 14.14 5.33
N ILE A 227 -15.03 14.72 5.20
CA ILE A 227 -14.03 14.41 4.19
C ILE A 227 -12.99 13.48 4.84
N LEU A 228 -12.75 12.33 4.23
CA LEU A 228 -11.84 11.31 4.77
C LEU A 228 -10.52 11.28 4.02
N PHE A 229 -9.43 11.18 4.78
CA PHE A 229 -8.13 10.71 4.31
C PHE A 229 -7.71 9.51 5.14
N VAL A 230 -7.21 8.45 4.48
CA VAL A 230 -6.66 7.26 5.13
C VAL A 230 -5.27 6.98 4.57
N GLY A 231 -4.26 6.87 5.44
CA GLY A 231 -2.92 6.52 5.03
C GLY A 231 -1.82 7.01 5.96
N ARG A 232 -0.57 6.64 5.66
CA ARG A 232 0.58 7.11 6.44
C ARG A 232 0.77 8.62 6.26
N PHE A 233 1.09 9.31 7.34
CA PHE A 233 1.40 10.75 7.30
C PHE A 233 2.85 10.95 6.86
N VAL A 234 3.04 10.95 5.54
CA VAL A 234 4.33 11.16 4.88
C VAL A 234 4.16 12.19 3.75
N GLN A 235 5.22 12.88 3.38
CA GLN A 235 5.18 13.96 2.37
C GLN A 235 4.56 13.52 1.03
N ALA A 236 4.87 12.29 0.57
CA ALA A 236 4.33 11.75 -0.67
C ALA A 236 2.79 11.62 -0.70
N LYS A 237 2.13 11.72 0.45
CA LYS A 237 0.67 11.73 0.55
C LYS A 237 0.04 13.10 0.30
N GLY A 238 0.84 14.15 0.07
CA GLY A 238 0.36 15.45 -0.33
C GLY A 238 -0.57 16.15 0.66
N LEU A 239 -0.45 15.80 1.95
CA LEU A 239 -1.32 16.30 3.01
C LEU A 239 -1.28 17.82 3.17
N GLN A 240 -0.17 18.45 2.81
CA GLN A 240 -0.05 19.91 2.78
C GLN A 240 -1.04 20.57 1.81
N TYR A 241 -1.32 19.96 0.65
CA TYR A 241 -2.33 20.45 -0.30
C TYR A 241 -3.72 20.27 0.24
N LEU A 242 -3.99 19.13 0.88
CA LEU A 242 -5.28 18.81 1.49
C LEU A 242 -5.60 19.78 2.63
N LEU A 243 -4.69 20.02 3.56
CA LEU A 243 -4.88 20.99 4.64
C LEU A 243 -5.09 22.41 4.11
N SER A 244 -4.29 22.83 3.11
CA SER A 244 -4.46 24.15 2.48
C SER A 244 -5.80 24.26 1.74
N SER A 245 -6.33 23.19 1.16
CA SER A 245 -7.64 23.20 0.50
C SER A 245 -8.78 23.46 1.51
N MET A 246 -8.68 22.90 2.73
CA MET A 246 -9.66 23.09 3.80
C MET A 246 -9.82 24.53 4.26
N ALA A 247 -8.76 25.34 4.20
CA ALA A 247 -8.81 26.74 4.65
C ALA A 247 -9.87 27.59 3.95
N SER A 248 -10.22 27.25 2.71
CA SER A 248 -11.21 27.98 1.90
C SER A 248 -12.51 27.20 1.66
N MET A 249 -12.75 26.11 2.39
CA MET A 249 -14.00 25.35 2.33
C MET A 249 -15.01 25.87 3.35
N PRO A 250 -16.34 25.61 3.17
CA PRO A 250 -17.38 25.92 4.15
C PRO A 250 -17.05 25.41 5.56
N ILE A 251 -17.56 26.09 6.58
CA ILE A 251 -17.23 25.81 8.00
C ILE A 251 -17.78 24.47 8.49
N ASP A 252 -18.86 24.00 7.90
CA ASP A 252 -19.52 22.72 8.14
C ASP A 252 -18.81 21.53 7.47
N TYR A 253 -17.68 21.76 6.77
CA TYR A 253 -16.86 20.71 6.20
C TYR A 253 -15.73 20.38 7.15
N LYS A 254 -15.66 19.11 7.56
CA LYS A 254 -14.63 18.60 8.49
C LYS A 254 -13.75 17.57 7.79
N LEU A 255 -12.47 17.59 8.11
CA LEU A 255 -11.47 16.65 7.59
C LEU A 255 -11.12 15.62 8.67
N ILE A 256 -11.31 14.35 8.34
CA ILE A 256 -10.96 13.22 9.21
C ILE A 256 -9.67 12.60 8.66
N LEU A 257 -8.62 12.61 9.46
CA LEU A 257 -7.29 12.08 9.13
C LEU A 257 -7.07 10.77 9.90
N VAL A 258 -7.12 9.65 9.19
CA VAL A 258 -6.88 8.31 9.75
C VAL A 258 -5.49 7.83 9.35
N GLY A 259 -4.65 7.60 10.34
CA GLY A 259 -3.27 7.16 10.16
C GLY A 259 -2.31 7.85 11.12
N GLU A 260 -1.04 7.61 10.88
CA GLU A 260 0.09 8.18 11.63
C GLU A 260 1.32 8.30 10.73
N GLY A 261 2.34 9.03 11.16
CA GLY A 261 3.61 9.12 10.45
C GLY A 261 4.44 10.33 10.80
N GLU A 262 5.65 10.35 10.27
CA GLU A 262 6.67 11.36 10.56
C GLU A 262 6.26 12.80 10.22
N PHE A 263 5.30 12.98 9.32
CA PHE A 263 4.81 14.27 8.87
C PHE A 263 3.73 14.88 9.79
N GLU A 264 3.27 14.16 10.83
CA GLU A 264 2.16 14.60 11.68
C GLU A 264 2.43 15.93 12.41
N LEU A 265 3.65 16.13 12.94
CA LEU A 265 4.00 17.38 13.63
C LEU A 265 3.89 18.58 12.67
N ALA A 266 4.37 18.45 11.45
CA ALA A 266 4.26 19.50 10.43
C ALA A 266 2.79 19.77 10.06
N MET A 267 1.96 18.73 9.95
CA MET A 267 0.52 18.86 9.72
C MET A 267 -0.19 19.61 10.85
N ARG A 268 0.07 19.25 12.09
CA ARG A 268 -0.51 19.95 13.26
C ARG A 268 -0.09 21.42 13.33
N THR A 269 1.15 21.72 12.94
CA THR A 269 1.63 23.11 12.83
C THR A 269 0.88 23.86 11.73
N GLN A 270 0.66 23.22 10.57
CA GLN A 270 -0.09 23.81 9.46
C GLN A 270 -1.57 24.01 9.81
N VAL A 271 -2.21 23.07 10.50
CA VAL A 271 -3.59 23.18 11.01
C VAL A 271 -3.74 24.43 11.86
N LYS A 272 -2.84 24.66 12.82
CA LYS A 272 -2.85 25.86 13.66
C LYS A 272 -2.64 27.14 12.85
N SER A 273 -1.67 27.15 11.94
CA SER A 273 -1.38 28.34 11.12
C SER A 273 -2.53 28.72 10.19
N LEU A 274 -3.36 27.75 9.80
CA LEU A 274 -4.55 27.94 8.96
C LEU A 274 -5.85 28.11 9.79
N SER A 275 -5.78 28.12 11.12
CA SER A 275 -6.94 28.19 12.05
C SER A 275 -7.97 27.08 11.75
N LEU A 276 -7.51 25.85 11.59
CA LEU A 276 -8.35 24.69 11.26
C LEU A 276 -8.53 23.74 12.47
N ASP A 277 -8.18 24.14 13.69
CA ASP A 277 -8.20 23.27 14.88
C ASP A 277 -9.57 22.63 15.13
N ASP A 278 -10.67 23.35 14.87
CA ASP A 278 -12.03 22.85 15.03
C ASP A 278 -12.56 22.10 13.80
N ARG A 279 -11.76 21.97 12.74
CA ARG A 279 -12.19 21.41 11.45
C ARG A 279 -11.39 20.19 11.01
N VAL A 280 -10.26 19.90 11.65
CA VAL A 280 -9.38 18.77 11.32
C VAL A 280 -9.28 17.84 12.51
N ILE A 281 -9.77 16.62 12.35
CA ILE A 281 -9.78 15.56 13.36
C ILE A 281 -8.69 14.55 13.03
N PHE A 282 -7.70 14.43 13.90
CA PHE A 282 -6.68 13.39 13.84
C PHE A 282 -7.19 12.16 14.59
N ALA A 283 -7.64 11.16 13.87
CA ALA A 283 -8.25 9.95 14.43
C ALA A 283 -7.22 8.88 14.87
N GLY A 284 -5.93 9.08 14.52
CA GLY A 284 -4.89 8.09 14.75
C GLY A 284 -4.95 6.90 13.79
N SER A 285 -4.07 5.93 14.01
CA SER A 285 -4.07 4.67 13.26
C SER A 285 -5.16 3.72 13.78
N THR A 286 -5.71 2.87 12.90
CA THR A 286 -6.78 1.94 13.24
C THR A 286 -6.63 0.62 12.48
N SER A 287 -7.06 -0.49 13.08
CA SER A 287 -7.24 -1.77 12.41
C SER A 287 -8.59 -1.87 11.66
N ARG A 288 -9.49 -0.89 11.88
CA ARG A 288 -10.83 -0.84 11.28
C ARG A 288 -11.06 0.43 10.44
N PRO A 289 -10.29 0.68 9.40
CA PRO A 289 -10.49 1.86 8.54
C PRO A 289 -11.86 1.86 7.84
N GLU A 290 -12.46 0.69 7.59
CA GLU A 290 -13.79 0.54 7.00
C GLU A 290 -14.88 1.30 7.77
N ASP A 291 -14.75 1.44 9.07
CA ASP A 291 -15.70 2.20 9.88
C ASP A 291 -15.69 3.69 9.51
N TYR A 292 -14.51 4.25 9.22
CA TYR A 292 -14.36 5.64 8.79
C TYR A 292 -14.81 5.86 7.35
N TYR A 293 -14.51 4.95 6.41
CA TYR A 293 -15.04 5.02 5.06
C TYR A 293 -16.57 5.02 5.05
N ARG A 294 -17.19 4.20 5.89
CA ARG A 294 -18.63 4.06 6.00
C ARG A 294 -19.29 5.23 6.75
N ALA A 295 -18.54 5.98 7.56
CA ALA A 295 -19.03 7.13 8.32
C ALA A 295 -18.95 8.46 7.56
N CYS A 296 -18.03 8.58 6.59
CA CYS A 296 -17.74 9.83 5.88
C CYS A 296 -18.55 9.98 4.59
N ASP A 297 -18.50 11.18 3.98
CA ASP A 297 -19.27 11.55 2.80
C ASP A 297 -18.42 11.54 1.52
N SER A 298 -17.12 11.78 1.63
CA SER A 298 -16.17 11.77 0.51
C SER A 298 -14.79 11.30 0.97
N PHE A 299 -14.03 10.75 0.04
CA PHE A 299 -12.62 10.34 0.26
C PHE A 299 -11.67 11.20 -0.57
N VAL A 300 -10.51 11.55 -0.01
CA VAL A 300 -9.48 12.31 -0.74
C VAL A 300 -8.19 11.54 -0.85
N MET A 301 -7.74 11.32 -2.10
CA MET A 301 -6.41 10.83 -2.43
C MET A 301 -5.55 12.01 -2.86
N SER A 302 -4.95 12.71 -1.91
CA SER A 302 -4.06 13.87 -2.17
C SER A 302 -2.62 13.49 -2.53
N SER A 303 -2.34 12.19 -2.70
CA SER A 303 -0.98 11.67 -2.93
C SER A 303 -0.33 12.23 -4.19
N THR A 304 0.96 12.54 -4.10
CA THR A 304 1.82 12.86 -5.23
C THR A 304 2.57 11.64 -5.77
N TYR A 305 2.62 10.57 -4.96
CA TYR A 305 3.12 9.25 -5.35
C TYR A 305 2.26 8.16 -4.72
N GLU A 306 1.61 7.34 -5.57
CA GLU A 306 0.75 6.23 -5.13
C GLU A 306 0.72 5.11 -6.19
N PRO A 307 1.58 4.11 -6.07
CA PRO A 307 1.73 3.06 -7.10
C PRO A 307 0.62 2.01 -7.12
N LEU A 308 -0.27 1.97 -6.14
CA LEU A 308 -1.28 0.94 -6.01
C LEU A 308 -2.73 1.47 -5.95
N GLY A 309 -2.99 2.53 -5.20
CA GLY A 309 -4.34 3.08 -5.03
C GLY A 309 -5.29 2.23 -4.18
N GLN A 310 -4.79 1.40 -3.26
CA GLN A 310 -5.62 0.52 -2.42
C GLN A 310 -6.73 1.27 -1.68
N THR A 311 -6.43 2.44 -1.12
CA THR A 311 -7.39 3.26 -0.38
C THR A 311 -8.50 3.86 -1.26
N ILE A 312 -8.27 4.00 -2.58
CA ILE A 312 -9.31 4.38 -3.54
C ILE A 312 -10.28 3.21 -3.72
N LEU A 313 -9.78 1.97 -3.83
CA LEU A 313 -10.64 0.79 -3.92
C LEU A 313 -11.48 0.61 -2.66
N GLU A 314 -10.90 0.85 -1.49
CA GLU A 314 -11.60 0.82 -0.20
C GLU A 314 -12.72 1.86 -0.15
N ALA A 315 -12.44 3.08 -0.58
CA ALA A 315 -13.42 4.16 -0.66
C ALA A 315 -14.55 3.82 -1.66
N ALA A 316 -14.19 3.37 -2.86
CA ALA A 316 -15.14 2.98 -3.90
C ALA A 316 -16.05 1.82 -3.44
N ALA A 317 -15.46 0.79 -2.81
CA ALA A 317 -16.22 -0.34 -2.25
C ALA A 317 -17.19 0.09 -1.15
N CYS A 318 -16.89 1.17 -0.41
CA CYS A 318 -17.81 1.77 0.57
C CYS A 318 -18.81 2.77 -0.05
N GLY A 319 -18.78 2.97 -1.37
CA GLY A 319 -19.69 3.87 -2.09
C GLY A 319 -19.30 5.35 -2.02
N LEU A 320 -18.09 5.68 -1.55
CA LEU A 320 -17.61 7.05 -1.49
C LEU A 320 -17.15 7.56 -2.86
N ARG A 321 -17.52 8.80 -3.17
CA ARG A 321 -16.85 9.56 -4.24
C ARG A 321 -15.47 9.96 -3.81
N VAL A 322 -14.54 10.01 -4.76
CA VAL A 322 -13.12 10.26 -4.53
C VAL A 322 -12.71 11.59 -5.16
N ALA A 323 -11.96 12.40 -4.43
CA ALA A 323 -11.22 13.51 -5.02
C ALA A 323 -9.72 13.13 -5.11
N ALA A 324 -9.11 13.32 -6.26
CA ALA A 324 -7.70 12.97 -6.47
C ALA A 324 -7.02 13.92 -7.45
N PHE A 325 -5.69 14.00 -7.42
CA PHE A 325 -4.93 14.68 -8.47
C PHE A 325 -4.91 13.83 -9.74
N ARG A 326 -5.08 14.48 -10.90
CA ARG A 326 -4.88 13.88 -12.21
C ARG A 326 -3.38 13.66 -12.47
N ALA A 327 -2.99 12.62 -13.19
CA ALA A 327 -1.58 12.36 -13.51
C ALA A 327 -0.90 13.56 -14.21
N GLN A 328 -1.64 14.27 -15.08
CA GLN A 328 -1.18 15.48 -15.77
C GLN A 328 -0.88 16.67 -14.82
N ALA A 329 -1.33 16.62 -13.58
CA ALA A 329 -0.93 17.59 -12.56
C ALA A 329 0.52 17.44 -12.09
N GLY A 330 1.26 16.44 -12.59
CA GLY A 330 2.65 16.18 -12.23
C GLY A 330 2.80 15.24 -11.04
N VAL A 331 1.80 14.38 -10.81
CA VAL A 331 1.82 13.32 -9.79
C VAL A 331 2.07 11.95 -10.45
N ASP A 332 2.67 11.02 -9.71
CA ASP A 332 2.89 9.65 -10.13
C ASP A 332 1.98 8.72 -9.31
N THR A 333 0.75 8.56 -9.79
CA THR A 333 -0.27 7.76 -9.09
C THR A 333 -0.98 6.81 -10.06
N ALA A 334 -1.32 5.61 -9.57
CA ALA A 334 -2.10 4.63 -10.32
C ALA A 334 -3.61 4.94 -10.37
N THR A 335 -4.05 6.11 -9.89
CA THR A 335 -5.47 6.46 -9.72
C THR A 335 -6.27 6.29 -11.02
N GLN A 336 -5.77 6.83 -12.14
CA GLN A 336 -6.44 6.75 -13.45
C GLN A 336 -6.38 5.36 -14.08
N GLU A 337 -5.48 4.50 -13.62
CA GLU A 337 -5.34 3.13 -14.14
C GLU A 337 -6.35 2.14 -13.55
N LEU A 338 -7.07 2.55 -12.49
CA LEU A 338 -8.07 1.70 -11.83
C LEU A 338 -9.37 1.59 -12.64
N GLY A 339 -9.61 2.47 -13.63
CA GLY A 339 -10.85 2.47 -14.41
C GLY A 339 -12.09 2.86 -13.60
N LEU A 340 -11.91 3.71 -12.60
CA LEU A 340 -12.96 4.20 -11.70
C LEU A 340 -13.30 5.67 -11.95
N ASP A 341 -13.13 6.17 -13.19
CA ASP A 341 -13.27 7.58 -13.52
C ASP A 341 -14.65 8.16 -13.18
N GLU A 342 -15.71 7.36 -13.23
CA GLU A 342 -17.04 7.78 -12.82
C GLU A 342 -17.17 8.08 -11.32
N MET A 343 -16.31 7.52 -10.51
CA MET A 343 -16.29 7.71 -9.06
C MET A 343 -15.28 8.77 -8.61
N ILE A 344 -14.40 9.22 -9.53
CA ILE A 344 -13.27 10.07 -9.18
C ILE A 344 -13.39 11.46 -9.80
N HIS A 345 -13.40 12.47 -8.95
CA HIS A 345 -13.32 13.87 -9.34
C HIS A 345 -11.86 14.32 -9.32
N TYR A 346 -11.35 14.72 -10.49
CA TYR A 346 -9.92 15.02 -10.62
C TYR A 346 -9.60 16.50 -10.44
N ALA A 347 -8.55 16.78 -9.68
CA ALA A 347 -7.88 18.06 -9.63
C ALA A 347 -6.82 18.13 -10.76
N ASP A 348 -6.97 19.05 -11.70
CA ASP A 348 -6.11 19.15 -12.90
C ASP A 348 -4.74 19.77 -12.62
N ASN A 349 -4.58 20.47 -11.48
CA ASN A 349 -3.32 21.11 -11.11
C ASN A 349 -2.93 20.70 -9.70
N LEU A 350 -1.61 20.60 -9.44
CA LEU A 350 -1.07 20.29 -8.11
C LEU A 350 -1.14 21.53 -7.20
N THR A 351 -2.36 21.97 -6.90
CA THR A 351 -2.66 23.12 -6.04
C THR A 351 -3.81 22.83 -5.09
N ALA A 352 -3.82 23.52 -3.95
CA ALA A 352 -4.91 23.46 -2.99
C ALA A 352 -6.27 23.90 -3.60
N ALA A 353 -6.26 24.89 -4.48
CA ALA A 353 -7.47 25.40 -5.14
C ALA A 353 -8.10 24.35 -6.07
N SER A 354 -7.29 23.66 -6.88
CA SER A 354 -7.77 22.61 -7.77
C SER A 354 -8.25 21.40 -6.98
N LEU A 355 -7.54 21.00 -5.90
CA LEU A 355 -7.97 19.91 -5.03
C LEU A 355 -9.28 20.25 -4.30
N ARG A 356 -9.45 21.49 -3.82
CA ARG A 356 -10.70 21.98 -3.23
C ARG A 356 -11.88 21.80 -4.19
N GLN A 357 -11.72 22.20 -5.46
CA GLN A 357 -12.77 22.04 -6.46
C GLN A 357 -13.16 20.57 -6.64
N ALA A 358 -12.19 19.67 -6.75
CA ALA A 358 -12.43 18.23 -6.85
C ALA A 358 -13.17 17.68 -5.61
N ILE A 359 -12.78 18.12 -4.39
CA ILE A 359 -13.47 17.75 -3.14
C ILE A 359 -14.92 18.25 -3.14
N THR A 360 -15.16 19.50 -3.54
CA THR A 360 -16.53 20.04 -3.60
C THR A 360 -17.39 19.19 -4.53
N LEU A 361 -16.91 18.89 -5.74
CA LEU A 361 -17.62 18.05 -6.70
C LEU A 361 -17.91 16.65 -6.15
N SER A 362 -16.95 16.05 -5.44
CA SER A 362 -17.12 14.72 -4.84
C SER A 362 -18.18 14.68 -3.72
N LEU A 363 -18.41 15.80 -3.03
CA LEU A 363 -19.43 15.94 -2.00
C LEU A 363 -20.82 16.27 -2.54
N GLU A 364 -20.89 16.95 -3.70
CA GLU A 364 -22.13 17.30 -4.38
C GLU A 364 -22.69 16.14 -5.20
N ALA A 365 -21.84 15.23 -5.65
CA ALA A 365 -22.25 14.05 -6.39
C ALA A 365 -23.04 13.11 -5.48
N SER A 366 -24.28 12.84 -5.83
CA SER A 366 -25.14 11.89 -5.10
C SER A 366 -24.41 10.55 -4.95
N VAL A 367 -24.47 9.98 -3.76
CA VAL A 367 -24.11 8.56 -3.54
C VAL A 367 -25.18 7.76 -4.29
N THR A 368 -24.94 7.44 -5.55
CA THR A 368 -25.88 6.64 -6.33
C THR A 368 -25.82 5.21 -5.83
N THR A 369 -26.94 4.74 -5.33
CA THR A 369 -27.23 3.31 -5.08
C THR A 369 -27.23 2.47 -6.38
N GLU A 370 -27.01 3.08 -7.55
CA GLU A 370 -26.95 2.44 -8.87
C GLU A 370 -25.62 1.75 -9.18
N LEU A 371 -24.92 1.28 -8.16
CA LEU A 371 -23.72 0.45 -8.35
C LEU A 371 -24.02 -0.98 -8.83
N ALA A 372 -25.25 -1.33 -9.17
CA ALA A 372 -25.61 -2.74 -9.36
C ALA A 372 -24.90 -3.42 -10.55
N GLU A 373 -24.73 -2.78 -11.70
CA GLU A 373 -23.99 -3.36 -12.83
C GLU A 373 -22.50 -3.05 -12.75
N SER A 374 -22.11 -1.85 -12.38
CA SER A 374 -20.74 -1.48 -12.09
C SER A 374 -20.19 -2.23 -10.87
N ASP A 375 -21.02 -2.58 -9.88
CA ASP A 375 -20.63 -3.37 -8.71
C ASP A 375 -20.19 -4.79 -9.08
N GLN A 376 -20.86 -5.46 -10.00
CA GLN A 376 -20.48 -6.80 -10.44
C GLN A 376 -19.14 -6.78 -11.21
N LEU A 377 -18.93 -5.80 -12.09
CA LEU A 377 -17.66 -5.61 -12.79
C LEU A 377 -16.55 -5.25 -11.79
N PHE A 378 -16.81 -4.36 -10.84
CA PHE A 378 -15.88 -4.00 -9.78
C PHE A 378 -15.49 -5.21 -8.94
N ARG A 379 -16.47 -6.03 -8.48
CA ARG A 379 -16.24 -7.25 -7.69
C ARG A 379 -15.42 -8.29 -8.41
N SER A 380 -15.68 -8.50 -9.72
CA SER A 380 -14.92 -9.47 -10.51
C SER A 380 -13.51 -9.00 -10.84
N SER A 381 -13.31 -7.70 -11.05
CA SER A 381 -12.02 -7.12 -11.42
C SER A 381 -11.06 -6.99 -10.24
N PHE A 382 -11.56 -6.59 -9.06
CA PHE A 382 -10.75 -6.35 -7.86
C PHE A 382 -10.91 -7.47 -6.83
N SER A 383 -10.76 -8.71 -7.25
CA SER A 383 -10.87 -9.90 -6.41
C SER A 383 -9.49 -10.44 -6.02
N TRP A 384 -9.31 -10.73 -4.73
CA TRP A 384 -8.12 -11.43 -4.23
C TRP A 384 -8.01 -12.85 -4.79
N GLU A 385 -9.15 -13.50 -5.06
CA GLU A 385 -9.24 -14.83 -5.70
C GLU A 385 -8.69 -14.80 -7.11
N THR A 386 -9.05 -13.77 -7.90
CA THR A 386 -8.57 -13.56 -9.27
C THR A 386 -7.07 -13.25 -9.27
N LEU A 387 -6.61 -12.38 -8.36
CA LEU A 387 -5.19 -12.10 -8.23
C LEU A 387 -4.40 -13.34 -7.84
N LEU A 388 -4.88 -14.13 -6.86
CA LEU A 388 -4.20 -15.37 -6.47
C LEU A 388 -4.11 -16.35 -7.65
N ALA A 389 -5.22 -16.58 -8.37
CA ALA A 389 -5.23 -17.45 -9.55
C ALA A 389 -4.16 -17.00 -10.56
N THR A 390 -4.15 -15.71 -10.93
CA THR A 390 -3.12 -15.16 -11.85
C THR A 390 -1.69 -15.32 -11.34
N LEU A 391 -1.51 -15.29 -10.01
CA LEU A 391 -0.18 -15.45 -9.41
C LEU A 391 0.27 -16.90 -9.28
N ILE A 392 -0.61 -17.91 -9.35
CA ILE A 392 -0.24 -19.32 -9.15
C ILE A 392 -0.42 -20.19 -10.40
N GLU A 393 -1.12 -19.72 -11.41
CA GLU A 393 -1.20 -20.31 -12.76
C GLU A 393 0.01 -19.91 -13.64
#